data_70305dc8f25fb65bc53ff71d97b6d2e3
#
_entry.id   70305dc8f25fb65bc53ff71d97b6d2e3
#
_cell.length_a   1.000
_cell.length_b   1.000
_cell.length_c   1.000
_cell.angle_alpha   90.00
_cell.angle_beta   90.00
_cell.angle_gamma   90.00
#
_symmetry.space_group_name_H-M   'P 1'
#
loop_
_entity.id
_entity.type
_entity.pdbx_description
1 polymer ?
#
loop_
_entity_poly.entity_id
_entity_poly.type
_entity_poly.pdbx_seq_one_letter_code
_entity_poly.pdbx_strand_id
1 'polypeptide(L)'
;FFTLARAKGVHTALDTAGQPFRPDDPAYLAAFDRLMANTSLVILDLKEIDPERHRQLTGKDNANILAMARHISDLGIPLWIRHVLVPGLTDDEERLRKTADFIRSLKTVQRVEVLPYHTLGLFKWQKLGIPYPLPDAVPPTAEQVKRAEELLEVSRYPG
;
A
#
# COMPACT_ATOMS: atom_id res chain seq x y z
N PHE A 1 -2.79 -22.44 -4.65
CA PHE A 1 -4.17 -21.97 -4.48
C PHE A 1 -4.59 -21.11 -5.67
N PHE A 2 -3.91 -19.98 -5.99
CA PHE A 2 -4.31 -19.06 -7.08
C PHE A 2 -4.41 -19.76 -8.45
N THR A 3 -3.48 -20.64 -8.80
CA THR A 3 -3.53 -21.43 -10.05
C THR A 3 -4.84 -22.20 -10.20
N LEU A 4 -5.28 -22.87 -9.12
CA LEU A 4 -6.53 -23.63 -9.14
C LEU A 4 -7.77 -22.72 -9.21
N ALA A 5 -7.73 -21.57 -8.53
CA ALA A 5 -8.80 -20.57 -8.58
C ALA A 5 -8.94 -19.99 -10.00
N ARG A 6 -7.82 -19.60 -10.62
CA ARG A 6 -7.77 -19.08 -11.99
C ARG A 6 -8.25 -20.09 -13.01
N ALA A 7 -7.88 -21.37 -12.86
CA ALA A 7 -8.34 -22.45 -13.74
C ALA A 7 -9.87 -22.65 -13.70
N LYS A 8 -10.54 -22.18 -12.64
CA LYS A 8 -12.00 -22.17 -12.48
C LYS A 8 -12.65 -20.82 -12.83
N GLY A 9 -11.90 -19.88 -13.43
CA GLY A 9 -12.39 -18.55 -13.77
C GLY A 9 -12.59 -17.60 -12.58
N VAL A 10 -12.06 -17.92 -11.41
CA VAL A 10 -12.17 -17.09 -10.21
C VAL A 10 -11.14 -15.95 -10.27
N HIS A 11 -11.58 -14.72 -10.03
CA HIS A 11 -10.70 -13.57 -9.86
C HIS A 11 -9.86 -13.72 -8.60
N THR A 12 -8.56 -13.43 -8.72
CA THR A 12 -7.59 -13.58 -7.61
C THR A 12 -6.99 -12.23 -7.28
N ALA A 13 -7.01 -11.84 -6.02
CA ALA A 13 -6.39 -10.61 -5.55
C ALA A 13 -5.40 -10.88 -4.43
N LEU A 14 -4.23 -10.22 -4.49
CA LEU A 14 -3.23 -10.22 -3.43
C LEU A 14 -3.28 -8.88 -2.70
N ASP A 15 -3.62 -8.91 -1.42
CA ASP A 15 -3.56 -7.75 -0.52
C ASP A 15 -2.25 -7.82 0.29
N THR A 16 -1.42 -6.77 0.23
CA THR A 16 -0.07 -6.81 0.79
C THR A 16 0.48 -5.43 1.13
N ALA A 17 1.40 -5.40 2.11
CA ALA A 17 2.26 -4.23 2.38
C ALA A 17 3.62 -4.29 1.63
N GLY A 18 3.88 -5.33 0.84
CA GLY A 18 5.07 -5.45 0.00
C GLY A 18 6.40 -5.70 0.71
N GLN A 19 6.45 -5.65 2.02
CA GLN A 19 7.69 -5.72 2.81
C GLN A 19 8.54 -6.99 2.58
N PRO A 20 7.98 -8.20 2.37
CA PRO A 20 8.75 -9.41 2.12
C PRO A 20 9.39 -9.49 0.74
N PHE A 21 9.13 -8.57 -0.17
CA PHE A 21 9.66 -8.61 -1.54
C PHE A 21 11.19 -8.56 -1.54
N ARG A 22 11.83 -9.40 -2.38
CA ARG A 22 13.29 -9.56 -2.46
C ARG A 22 13.75 -9.42 -3.91
N PRO A 23 14.04 -8.19 -4.38
CA PRO A 23 14.42 -7.94 -5.77
C PRO A 23 15.75 -8.60 -6.18
N ASP A 24 16.64 -8.83 -5.21
CA ASP A 24 17.99 -9.37 -5.45
C ASP A 24 18.07 -10.89 -5.27
N ASP A 25 16.95 -11.59 -5.04
CA ASP A 25 16.88 -13.05 -4.88
C ASP A 25 16.21 -13.69 -6.11
N PRO A 26 16.98 -14.27 -7.06
CA PRO A 26 16.40 -14.83 -8.28
C PRO A 26 15.42 -15.99 -8.01
N ALA A 27 15.66 -16.81 -6.98
CA ALA A 27 14.77 -17.92 -6.64
C ALA A 27 13.43 -17.39 -6.08
N TYR A 28 13.49 -16.35 -5.25
CA TYR A 28 12.30 -15.66 -4.77
C TYR A 28 11.54 -15.01 -5.92
N LEU A 29 12.22 -14.26 -6.80
CA LEU A 29 11.58 -13.62 -7.96
C LEU A 29 10.87 -14.64 -8.87
N ALA A 30 11.53 -15.76 -9.18
CA ALA A 30 10.90 -16.81 -9.98
C ALA A 30 9.64 -17.38 -9.31
N ALA A 31 9.61 -17.51 -7.99
CA ALA A 31 8.42 -17.93 -7.24
C ALA A 31 7.34 -16.86 -7.21
N PHE A 32 7.75 -15.59 -7.03
CA PHE A 32 6.85 -14.44 -7.05
C PHE A 32 6.20 -14.26 -8.43
N ASP A 33 6.96 -14.37 -9.52
CA ASP A 33 6.44 -14.24 -10.88
C ASP A 33 5.44 -15.34 -11.22
N ARG A 34 5.66 -16.58 -10.74
CA ARG A 34 4.66 -17.65 -10.86
C ARG A 34 3.37 -17.34 -10.10
N LEU A 35 3.47 -16.66 -8.95
CA LEU A 35 2.28 -16.18 -8.23
C LEU A 35 1.59 -15.09 -9.04
N MET A 36 2.34 -14.10 -9.53
CA MET A 36 1.82 -12.98 -10.31
C MET A 36 1.14 -13.44 -11.62
N ALA A 37 1.66 -14.45 -12.30
CA ALA A 37 1.01 -15.03 -13.47
C ALA A 37 -0.41 -15.59 -13.20
N ASN A 38 -0.74 -15.82 -11.94
CA ASN A 38 -2.06 -16.30 -11.48
C ASN A 38 -2.82 -15.24 -10.66
N THR A 39 -2.33 -13.99 -10.62
CA THR A 39 -2.93 -12.88 -9.87
C THR A 39 -3.62 -11.92 -10.82
N SER A 40 -4.87 -11.60 -10.55
CA SER A 40 -5.67 -10.67 -11.37
C SER A 40 -5.52 -9.22 -10.91
N LEU A 41 -5.20 -9.01 -9.64
CA LEU A 41 -5.10 -7.71 -9.01
C LEU A 41 -4.13 -7.77 -7.81
N VAL A 42 -3.31 -6.76 -7.65
CA VAL A 42 -2.58 -6.54 -6.39
C VAL A 42 -3.08 -5.27 -5.73
N ILE A 43 -3.41 -5.37 -4.45
CA ILE A 43 -3.77 -4.23 -3.58
C ILE A 43 -2.55 -3.99 -2.68
N LEU A 44 -1.89 -2.85 -2.86
CA LEU A 44 -0.62 -2.52 -2.21
C LEU A 44 -0.77 -1.32 -1.29
N ASP A 45 -0.38 -1.47 -0.03
CA ASP A 45 -0.30 -0.37 0.91
C ASP A 45 1.01 0.42 0.74
N LEU A 46 0.94 1.67 0.30
CA LEU A 46 2.03 2.64 0.36
C LEU A 46 1.84 3.54 1.58
N LYS A 47 2.53 3.22 2.68
CA LYS A 47 2.33 3.89 3.96
C LYS A 47 3.07 5.22 4.08
N GLU A 48 4.26 5.29 3.51
CA GLU A 48 5.11 6.49 3.49
C GLU A 48 6.14 6.37 2.36
N ILE A 49 6.35 7.44 1.62
CA ILE A 49 7.30 7.46 0.48
C ILE A 49 8.73 7.75 0.93
N ASP A 50 8.91 8.56 1.97
CA ASP A 50 10.22 8.84 2.52
C ASP A 50 10.75 7.63 3.31
N PRO A 51 11.95 7.09 2.99
CA PRO A 51 12.44 5.86 3.59
C PRO A 51 12.71 5.99 5.10
N GLU A 52 13.16 7.16 5.55
CA GLU A 52 13.45 7.36 6.98
C GLU A 52 12.15 7.50 7.79
N ARG A 53 11.18 8.24 7.28
CA ARG A 53 9.85 8.33 7.88
C ARG A 53 9.13 6.99 7.87
N HIS A 54 9.27 6.22 6.77
CA HIS A 54 8.72 4.86 6.72
C HIS A 54 9.34 3.96 7.79
N ARG A 55 10.67 4.08 8.03
CA ARG A 55 11.35 3.33 9.09
C ARG A 55 10.86 3.73 10.48
N GLN A 56 10.66 5.03 10.74
CA GLN A 56 10.08 5.51 11.99
C GLN A 56 8.66 4.98 12.21
N LEU A 57 7.85 4.92 11.15
CA LEU A 57 6.46 4.48 11.20
C LEU A 57 6.32 2.96 11.35
N THR A 58 7.16 2.17 10.67
CA THR A 58 6.96 0.72 10.51
C THR A 58 8.10 -0.15 11.05
N GLY A 59 9.21 0.46 11.43
CA GLY A 59 10.44 -0.24 11.83
C GLY A 59 11.27 -0.79 10.65
N LYS A 60 10.84 -0.55 9.39
CA LYS A 60 11.51 -1.01 8.17
C LYS A 60 11.57 0.11 7.13
N ASP A 61 12.55 0.08 6.23
CA ASP A 61 12.53 0.96 5.06
C ASP A 61 11.49 0.50 4.01
N ASN A 62 11.29 1.31 2.97
CA ASN A 62 10.30 1.07 1.92
C ASN A 62 10.91 0.61 0.58
N ALA A 63 12.22 0.39 0.49
CA ALA A 63 12.89 0.09 -0.77
C ALA A 63 12.27 -1.15 -1.46
N ASN A 64 12.05 -2.23 -0.69
CA ASN A 64 11.44 -3.46 -1.19
C ASN A 64 10.00 -3.24 -1.68
N ILE A 65 9.24 -2.39 -0.98
CA ILE A 65 7.85 -2.08 -1.33
C ILE A 65 7.79 -1.34 -2.67
N LEU A 66 8.63 -0.32 -2.83
CA LEU A 66 8.71 0.46 -4.07
C LEU A 66 9.24 -0.40 -5.23
N ALA A 67 10.21 -1.28 -4.97
CA ALA A 67 10.69 -2.24 -5.95
C ALA A 67 9.60 -3.22 -6.38
N MET A 68 8.81 -3.75 -5.42
CA MET A 68 7.66 -4.62 -5.70
C MET A 68 6.63 -3.93 -6.59
N ALA A 69 6.28 -2.67 -6.27
CA ALA A 69 5.30 -1.91 -7.06
C ALA A 69 5.76 -1.74 -8.53
N ARG A 70 7.04 -1.41 -8.75
CA ARG A 70 7.62 -1.32 -10.10
C ARG A 70 7.60 -2.67 -10.82
N HIS A 71 8.04 -3.73 -10.14
CA HIS A 71 8.09 -5.07 -10.71
C HIS A 71 6.70 -5.56 -11.15
N ILE A 72 5.67 -5.41 -10.30
CA ILE A 72 4.28 -5.74 -10.63
C ILE A 72 3.78 -4.91 -11.81
N SER A 73 4.09 -3.62 -11.83
CA SER A 73 3.74 -2.71 -12.92
C SER A 73 4.40 -3.11 -14.25
N ASP A 74 5.67 -3.55 -14.21
CA ASP A 74 6.40 -4.01 -15.41
C ASP A 74 5.89 -5.37 -15.90
N LEU A 75 5.39 -6.22 -15.01
CA LEU A 75 4.67 -7.47 -15.37
C LEU A 75 3.28 -7.21 -15.98
N GLY A 76 2.79 -5.97 -15.99
CA GLY A 76 1.48 -5.64 -16.53
C GLY A 76 0.29 -6.01 -15.62
N ILE A 77 0.55 -6.32 -14.34
CA ILE A 77 -0.50 -6.71 -13.39
C ILE A 77 -1.22 -5.46 -12.85
N PRO A 78 -2.56 -5.44 -12.84
CA PRO A 78 -3.35 -4.36 -12.24
C PRO A 78 -2.97 -4.09 -10.80
N LEU A 79 -2.82 -2.80 -10.45
CA LEU A 79 -2.50 -2.32 -9.11
C LEU A 79 -3.61 -1.41 -8.58
N TRP A 80 -4.01 -1.66 -7.34
CA TRP A 80 -4.68 -0.69 -6.49
C TRP A 80 -3.71 -0.26 -5.40
N ILE A 81 -3.58 1.04 -5.20
CA ILE A 81 -2.71 1.61 -4.17
C ILE A 81 -3.58 2.17 -3.05
N ARG A 82 -3.26 1.80 -1.82
CA ARG A 82 -3.91 2.35 -0.63
C ARG A 82 -2.91 3.14 0.22
N HIS A 83 -3.35 4.27 0.71
CA HIS A 83 -2.61 5.10 1.65
C HIS A 83 -3.45 5.34 2.91
N VAL A 84 -2.92 4.94 4.08
CA VAL A 84 -3.59 5.20 5.36
C VAL A 84 -3.22 6.60 5.83
N LEU A 85 -4.22 7.47 5.94
CA LEU A 85 -4.06 8.86 6.36
C LEU A 85 -4.15 8.97 7.89
N VAL A 86 -3.01 9.24 8.52
CA VAL A 86 -2.88 9.47 9.96
C VAL A 86 -2.39 10.90 10.17
N PRO A 87 -3.22 11.81 10.72
CA PRO A 87 -2.82 13.20 10.95
C PRO A 87 -1.53 13.32 11.78
N GLY A 88 -0.62 14.18 11.31
CA GLY A 88 0.70 14.39 11.91
C GLY A 88 1.75 13.32 11.59
N LEU A 89 1.36 12.20 10.94
CA LEU A 89 2.28 11.11 10.61
C LEU A 89 2.42 10.90 9.09
N THR A 90 1.30 10.72 8.38
CA THR A 90 1.30 10.37 6.95
C THR A 90 0.58 11.39 6.07
N ASP A 91 0.24 12.56 6.60
CA ASP A 91 -0.54 13.63 5.96
C ASP A 91 0.29 14.82 5.46
N ASP A 92 1.63 14.72 5.49
CA ASP A 92 2.50 15.79 4.98
C ASP A 92 2.33 15.98 3.47
N GLU A 93 2.01 17.19 3.06
CA GLU A 93 1.67 17.51 1.67
C GLU A 93 2.80 17.24 0.67
N GLU A 94 4.05 17.52 1.04
CA GLU A 94 5.19 17.30 0.14
C GLU A 94 5.38 15.78 -0.09
N ARG A 95 5.26 14.98 0.96
CA ARG A 95 5.39 13.53 0.86
C ARG A 95 4.20 12.91 0.13
N LEU A 96 2.98 13.42 0.31
CA LEU A 96 1.82 12.99 -0.49
C LEU A 96 2.04 13.28 -1.98
N ARG A 97 2.59 14.46 -2.35
CA ARG A 97 2.95 14.76 -3.75
C ARG A 97 4.03 13.81 -4.29
N LYS A 98 5.09 13.54 -3.50
CA LYS A 98 6.11 12.55 -3.88
C LYS A 98 5.53 11.15 -4.06
N THR A 99 4.55 10.77 -3.23
CA THR A 99 3.80 9.51 -3.39
C THR A 99 3.00 9.51 -4.70
N ALA A 100 2.33 10.62 -5.03
CA ALA A 100 1.61 10.76 -6.31
C ALA A 100 2.58 10.67 -7.50
N ASP A 101 3.76 11.31 -7.43
CA ASP A 101 4.79 11.23 -8.46
C ASP A 101 5.26 9.77 -8.69
N PHE A 102 5.47 9.04 -7.60
CA PHE A 102 5.80 7.63 -7.67
C PHE A 102 4.66 6.81 -8.31
N ILE A 103 3.43 7.01 -7.88
CA ILE A 103 2.25 6.32 -8.43
C ILE A 103 2.12 6.58 -9.94
N ARG A 104 2.34 7.83 -10.39
CA ARG A 104 2.32 8.19 -11.83
C ARG A 104 3.39 7.50 -12.64
N SER A 105 4.50 7.11 -12.04
CA SER A 105 5.58 6.36 -12.72
C SER A 105 5.21 4.91 -13.00
N LEU A 106 4.16 4.38 -12.36
CA LEU A 106 3.67 3.02 -12.54
C LEU A 106 2.66 2.97 -13.70
N LYS A 107 2.70 1.90 -14.50
CA LYS A 107 1.93 1.76 -15.75
C LYS A 107 0.53 1.17 -15.55
N THR A 108 0.31 0.46 -14.45
CA THR A 108 -0.85 -0.44 -14.28
C THR A 108 -1.75 -0.08 -13.11
N VAL A 109 -1.55 1.11 -12.52
CA VAL A 109 -2.40 1.59 -11.43
C VAL A 109 -3.80 1.90 -11.97
N GLN A 110 -4.79 1.22 -11.43
CA GLN A 110 -6.21 1.42 -11.77
C GLN A 110 -6.94 2.23 -10.70
N ARG A 111 -6.53 2.09 -9.43
CA ARG A 111 -7.19 2.74 -8.31
C ARG A 111 -6.20 3.23 -7.28
N VAL A 112 -6.49 4.40 -6.71
CA VAL A 112 -5.82 4.95 -5.53
C VAL A 112 -6.88 5.23 -4.48
N GLU A 113 -6.64 4.80 -3.24
CA GLU A 113 -7.56 5.01 -2.13
C GLU A 113 -6.85 5.65 -0.94
N VAL A 114 -7.44 6.69 -0.38
CA VAL A 114 -7.09 7.22 0.94
C VAL A 114 -7.97 6.54 1.97
N LEU A 115 -7.34 5.84 2.91
CA LEU A 115 -8.01 5.16 4.02
C LEU A 115 -7.87 6.02 5.28
N PRO A 116 -8.94 6.66 5.77
CA PRO A 116 -8.88 7.42 7.00
C PRO A 116 -8.52 6.52 8.19
N TYR A 117 -7.53 6.94 8.99
CA TYR A 117 -7.24 6.28 10.27
C TYR A 117 -8.49 6.24 11.14
N HIS A 118 -8.68 5.13 11.85
CA HIS A 118 -9.77 4.95 12.80
C HIS A 118 -9.33 4.12 14.01
N THR A 119 -10.04 4.29 15.12
CA THR A 119 -9.72 3.67 16.43
C THR A 119 -10.42 2.32 16.66
N LEU A 120 -11.10 1.76 15.67
CA LEU A 120 -11.88 0.51 15.82
C LEU A 120 -11.07 -0.70 16.32
N GLY A 121 -9.74 -0.68 16.13
CA GLY A 121 -8.84 -1.75 16.58
C GLY A 121 -8.36 -1.63 18.03
N LEU A 122 -8.56 -0.49 18.71
CA LEU A 122 -8.01 -0.19 20.05
C LEU A 122 -8.36 -1.25 21.10
N PHE A 123 -9.60 -1.73 21.08
CA PHE A 123 -10.04 -2.75 22.05
C PHE A 123 -9.24 -4.05 21.97
N LYS A 124 -8.66 -4.38 20.80
CA LYS A 124 -7.82 -5.57 20.62
C LYS A 124 -6.50 -5.42 21.35
N TRP A 125 -5.89 -4.23 21.27
CA TRP A 125 -4.64 -3.91 21.98
C TRP A 125 -4.86 -3.99 23.50
N GLN A 126 -5.97 -3.40 23.97
CA GLN A 126 -6.35 -3.46 25.37
C GLN A 126 -6.56 -4.91 25.86
N LYS A 127 -7.27 -5.74 25.08
CA LYS A 127 -7.49 -7.16 25.43
C LYS A 127 -6.20 -7.98 25.46
N LEU A 128 -5.23 -7.62 24.63
CA LEU A 128 -3.92 -8.29 24.60
C LEU A 128 -2.94 -7.76 25.66
N GLY A 129 -3.29 -6.71 26.39
CA GLY A 129 -2.40 -6.04 27.35
C GLY A 129 -1.17 -5.40 26.70
N ILE A 130 -1.25 -5.06 25.40
CA ILE A 130 -0.15 -4.46 24.63
C ILE A 130 -0.41 -2.95 24.54
N PRO A 131 0.58 -2.09 24.88
CA PRO A 131 0.44 -0.65 24.71
C PRO A 131 0.16 -0.29 23.24
N TYR A 132 -0.84 0.56 23.02
CA TYR A 132 -1.14 1.06 21.68
C TYR A 132 -0.04 2.04 21.23
N PRO A 133 0.57 1.85 20.03
CA PRO A 133 1.73 2.64 19.62
C PRO A 133 1.39 4.08 19.21
N LEU A 134 0.12 4.40 19.00
CA LEU A 134 -0.37 5.72 18.57
C LEU A 134 -1.45 6.27 19.52
N PRO A 135 -1.13 6.47 20.82
CA PRO A 135 -2.15 6.82 21.82
C PRO A 135 -2.82 8.16 21.55
N ASP A 136 -2.09 9.11 20.93
CA ASP A 136 -2.54 10.46 20.66
C ASP A 136 -3.07 10.67 19.23
N ALA A 137 -3.07 9.61 18.41
CA ALA A 137 -3.56 9.71 17.04
C ALA A 137 -5.07 9.85 16.99
N VAL A 138 -5.54 10.85 16.27
CA VAL A 138 -6.97 11.11 16.05
C VAL A 138 -7.36 10.82 14.61
N PRO A 139 -8.62 10.41 14.35
CA PRO A 139 -9.11 10.28 12.97
C PRO A 139 -9.00 11.61 12.20
N PRO A 140 -8.66 11.58 10.91
CA PRO A 140 -8.63 12.78 10.08
C PRO A 140 -10.05 13.34 9.90
N THR A 141 -10.14 14.66 9.71
CA THR A 141 -11.37 15.32 9.30
C THR A 141 -11.69 15.01 7.83
N ALA A 142 -12.95 15.21 7.42
CA ALA A 142 -13.35 15.05 6.02
C ALA A 142 -12.55 15.99 5.08
N GLU A 143 -12.19 17.19 5.55
CA GLU A 143 -11.38 18.14 4.80
C GLU A 143 -9.95 17.62 4.60
N GLN A 144 -9.33 17.08 5.65
CA GLN A 144 -8.00 16.47 5.54
C GLN A 144 -8.01 15.27 4.58
N VAL A 145 -9.03 14.42 4.64
CA VAL A 145 -9.19 13.29 3.69
C VAL A 145 -9.27 13.82 2.26
N LYS A 146 -10.18 14.76 2.00
CA LYS A 146 -10.35 15.38 0.68
C LYS A 146 -9.04 16.00 0.18
N ARG A 147 -8.32 16.70 1.06
CA ARG A 147 -7.03 17.29 0.71
C ARG A 147 -6.00 16.24 0.32
N ALA A 148 -5.91 15.13 1.05
CA ALA A 148 -5.03 14.02 0.72
C ALA A 148 -5.42 13.35 -0.61
N GLU A 149 -6.71 13.18 -0.89
CA GLU A 149 -7.22 12.65 -2.16
C GLU A 149 -6.84 13.54 -3.34
N GLU A 150 -6.93 14.87 -3.18
CA GLU A 150 -6.48 15.84 -4.19
C GLU A 150 -4.98 15.72 -4.46
N LEU A 151 -4.15 15.66 -3.39
CA LEU A 151 -2.70 15.58 -3.50
C LEU A 151 -2.22 14.25 -4.10
N LEU A 152 -2.92 13.16 -3.82
CA LEU A 152 -2.65 11.83 -4.37
C LEU A 152 -3.30 11.61 -5.74
N GLU A 153 -4.01 12.61 -6.28
CA GLU A 153 -4.68 12.57 -7.59
C GLU A 153 -5.66 11.38 -7.71
N VAL A 154 -6.39 11.05 -6.65
CA VAL A 154 -7.28 9.88 -6.59
C VAL A 154 -8.25 9.84 -7.77
N SER A 155 -8.80 11.00 -8.17
CA SER A 155 -9.75 11.11 -9.29
C SER A 155 -9.20 10.66 -10.65
N ARG A 156 -7.87 10.59 -10.79
CA ARG A 156 -7.20 10.07 -12.01
C ARG A 156 -7.32 8.54 -12.14
N TYR A 157 -7.62 7.85 -11.07
CA TYR A 157 -7.63 6.39 -10.96
C TYR A 157 -8.98 5.89 -10.44
N PRO A 158 -10.04 5.93 -11.24
CA PRO A 158 -11.41 5.66 -10.78
C PRO A 158 -11.72 4.18 -10.48
N GLY A 159 -10.84 3.22 -10.88
CA GLY A 159 -11.01 1.78 -10.65
C GLY A 159 -11.60 1.03 -11.82
#